data_20e7a2c99e0b76033d7e515ec5ac2563
#
_entry.id   20e7a2c99e0b76033d7e515ec5ac2563
#
_cell.length_a   1.000
_cell.length_b   1.000
_cell.length_c   1.000
_cell.angle_alpha   90.00
_cell.angle_beta   90.00
_cell.angle_gamma   90.00
#
_symmetry.space_group_name_H-M   'P 1'
#
loop_
_entity.id
_entity.type
_entity.pdbx_description
1 polymer ?
#
loop_
_entity_poly.entity_id
_entity_poly.type
_entity_poly.pdbx_seq_one_letter_code
_entity_poly.pdbx_strand_id
1 'polypeptide(L)'
;MERAPKACILCGAQERELLIEKDSWKIYRCQKCGLGFLDPRPSQEEVEHLYRDEYFSERYDEGLDPNSAEFQKRLRSEKHRVRFIRKVKKEGQVLDIGCGYGYFLAACRNEGFEVSGVDVSDWATQYAIERLGIPVRLGKVGDLTLPSHHFDIITMWHFLEHSPDPHLALQVVKSCLKDDGVLVIDVPTYKGTDAQRMWQEWDGWSVPYHFWHFTSRTLVRFLGKHGFSVIKSKDYHSSVIKEKWGRIVILKPFARLIAKMYSGHSIAVVARLDKSMKSH
;
A
#
# COMPACT_ATOMS: atom_id res chain seq x y z
N MET A 1 9.71 -21.30 6.69
CA MET A 1 8.50 -20.68 7.32
C MET A 1 8.77 -20.25 8.75
N GLU A 2 8.34 -19.05 9.11
CA GLU A 2 8.48 -18.48 10.46
C GLU A 2 7.12 -18.32 11.13
N ARG A 3 7.10 -18.28 12.46
CA ARG A 3 5.91 -17.94 13.21
C ARG A 3 5.72 -16.42 13.24
N ALA A 4 4.48 -15.98 13.07
CA ALA A 4 4.13 -14.60 13.35
C ALA A 4 4.39 -14.26 14.84
N PRO A 5 4.55 -12.97 15.18
CA PRO A 5 4.69 -12.54 16.57
C PRO A 5 3.58 -13.12 17.46
N LYS A 6 3.93 -13.65 18.64
CA LYS A 6 2.93 -14.19 19.59
C LYS A 6 1.93 -13.14 20.03
N ALA A 7 2.41 -11.93 20.26
CA ALA A 7 1.58 -10.79 20.63
C ALA A 7 1.21 -9.95 19.39
N CYS A 8 -0.01 -9.48 19.34
CA CYS A 8 -0.49 -8.60 18.28
C CYS A 8 0.35 -7.30 18.22
N ILE A 9 0.93 -7.00 17.08
CA ILE A 9 1.79 -5.82 16.88
C ILE A 9 1.07 -4.49 17.16
N LEU A 10 -0.25 -4.47 17.03
CA LEU A 10 -1.05 -3.26 17.28
C LEU A 10 -1.40 -3.07 18.77
N CYS A 11 -1.86 -4.11 19.47
CA CYS A 11 -2.45 -3.96 20.80
C CYS A 11 -1.83 -4.84 21.89
N GLY A 12 -0.85 -5.67 21.58
CA GLY A 12 -0.16 -6.55 22.51
C GLY A 12 -0.95 -7.80 22.97
N ALA A 13 -2.21 -7.97 22.57
CA ALA A 13 -3.01 -9.14 22.95
C ALA A 13 -2.49 -10.41 22.26
N GLN A 14 -2.66 -11.57 22.92
CA GLN A 14 -2.21 -12.86 22.38
C GLN A 14 -3.37 -13.68 21.80
N GLU A 15 -4.60 -13.37 22.20
CA GLU A 15 -5.81 -14.07 21.77
C GLU A 15 -6.06 -13.80 20.29
N ARG A 16 -6.15 -14.89 19.53
CA ARG A 16 -6.36 -14.87 18.09
C ARG A 16 -7.34 -15.94 17.66
N GLU A 17 -8.02 -15.71 16.57
CA GLU A 17 -8.92 -16.68 15.95
C GLU A 17 -8.61 -16.80 14.46
N LEU A 18 -8.89 -17.96 13.90
CA LEU A 18 -8.74 -18.19 12.46
C LEU A 18 -9.74 -17.30 11.72
N LEU A 19 -9.25 -16.48 10.81
CA LEU A 19 -10.07 -15.62 9.97
C LEU A 19 -10.44 -16.32 8.66
N ILE A 20 -9.41 -16.93 8.01
CA ILE A 20 -9.58 -17.65 6.76
C ILE A 20 -8.38 -18.59 6.53
N GLU A 21 -8.62 -19.68 5.82
CA GLU A 21 -7.57 -20.53 5.24
C GLU A 21 -7.69 -20.48 3.71
N LYS A 22 -6.57 -20.19 3.04
CA LYS A 22 -6.48 -20.06 1.59
C LYS A 22 -5.15 -20.61 1.10
N ASP A 23 -5.19 -21.50 0.09
CA ASP A 23 -3.99 -22.08 -0.54
C ASP A 23 -3.00 -22.64 0.48
N SER A 24 -3.50 -23.38 1.50
CA SER A 24 -2.76 -23.94 2.63
C SER A 24 -2.18 -22.91 3.62
N TRP A 25 -2.40 -21.61 3.40
CA TRP A 25 -2.00 -20.55 4.31
C TRP A 25 -3.13 -20.16 5.26
N LYS A 26 -2.78 -19.83 6.50
CA LYS A 26 -3.77 -19.44 7.53
C LYS A 26 -3.59 -17.97 7.91
N ILE A 27 -4.67 -17.24 7.81
CA ILE A 27 -4.75 -15.85 8.26
C ILE A 27 -5.56 -15.85 9.55
N TYR A 28 -4.97 -15.33 10.60
CA TYR A 28 -5.60 -15.13 11.90
C TYR A 28 -5.98 -13.66 12.08
N ARG A 29 -6.91 -13.40 12.97
CA ARG A 29 -7.17 -12.03 13.46
C ARG A 29 -7.03 -11.95 14.97
N CYS A 30 -6.50 -10.85 15.46
CA CYS A 30 -6.50 -10.52 16.87
C CYS A 30 -7.93 -10.29 17.36
N GLN A 31 -8.38 -11.04 18.38
CA GLN A 31 -9.75 -10.92 18.92
C GLN A 31 -10.01 -9.55 19.53
N LYS A 32 -8.97 -8.90 20.13
CA LYS A 32 -9.10 -7.60 20.80
C LYS A 32 -9.21 -6.42 19.83
N CYS A 33 -8.40 -6.38 18.76
CA CYS A 33 -8.35 -5.21 17.88
C CYS A 33 -8.81 -5.46 16.44
N GLY A 34 -8.82 -6.72 15.99
CA GLY A 34 -9.21 -7.10 14.63
C GLY A 34 -8.10 -6.95 13.59
N LEU A 35 -6.83 -6.70 13.96
CA LEU A 35 -5.74 -6.77 12.98
C LEU A 35 -5.57 -8.21 12.52
N GLY A 36 -5.59 -8.43 11.20
CA GLY A 36 -5.32 -9.73 10.59
C GLY A 36 -3.83 -9.93 10.33
N PHE A 37 -3.37 -11.18 10.37
CA PHE A 37 -1.98 -11.54 10.10
C PHE A 37 -1.83 -12.98 9.63
N LEU A 38 -0.87 -13.17 8.74
CA LEU A 38 -0.49 -14.49 8.23
C LEU A 38 0.35 -15.25 9.27
N ASP A 39 0.00 -16.52 9.58
CA ASP A 39 0.78 -17.40 10.47
C ASP A 39 0.56 -18.89 10.16
N PRO A 40 1.59 -19.68 9.80
CA PRO A 40 2.97 -19.23 9.62
C PRO A 40 3.12 -18.29 8.42
N ARG A 41 4.18 -17.50 8.39
CA ARG A 41 4.56 -16.66 7.26
C ARG A 41 5.85 -17.17 6.62
N PRO A 42 6.15 -16.83 5.37
CA PRO A 42 7.44 -17.12 4.76
C PRO A 42 8.58 -16.56 5.63
N SER A 43 9.70 -17.25 5.66
CA SER A 43 10.95 -16.71 6.20
C SER A 43 11.44 -15.56 5.33
N GLN A 44 12.39 -14.78 5.86
CA GLN A 44 12.99 -13.69 5.09
C GLN A 44 13.62 -14.16 3.78
N GLU A 45 14.29 -15.32 3.79
CA GLU A 45 14.90 -15.94 2.62
C GLU A 45 13.84 -16.39 1.60
N GLU A 46 12.75 -17.02 2.06
CA GLU A 46 11.61 -17.39 1.21
C GLU A 46 10.94 -16.15 0.61
N VAL A 47 10.82 -15.06 1.36
CA VAL A 47 10.30 -13.78 0.85
C VAL A 47 11.17 -13.23 -0.26
N GLU A 48 12.49 -13.22 -0.08
CA GLU A 48 13.42 -12.74 -1.11
C GLU A 48 13.34 -13.58 -2.39
N HIS A 49 13.17 -14.89 -2.26
CA HIS A 49 12.96 -15.77 -3.41
C HIS A 49 11.64 -15.48 -4.12
N LEU A 50 10.53 -15.37 -3.38
CA LEU A 50 9.21 -15.05 -3.93
C LEU A 50 9.19 -13.72 -4.69
N TYR A 51 9.95 -12.71 -4.22
CA TYR A 51 10.04 -11.42 -4.91
C TYR A 51 11.00 -11.39 -6.09
N ARG A 52 12.00 -12.31 -6.15
CA ARG A 52 12.95 -12.35 -7.27
C ARG A 52 12.34 -12.98 -8.52
N ASP A 53 11.68 -14.13 -8.39
CA ASP A 53 11.42 -15.01 -9.53
C ASP A 53 9.94 -15.05 -9.98
N GLU A 54 8.98 -14.95 -9.06
CA GLU A 54 7.58 -15.18 -9.40
C GLU A 54 6.70 -13.93 -9.34
N TYR A 55 6.88 -13.09 -8.32
CA TYR A 55 5.96 -11.97 -8.06
C TYR A 55 5.94 -10.92 -9.18
N PHE A 56 7.11 -10.62 -9.75
CA PHE A 56 7.24 -9.62 -10.81
C PHE A 56 7.06 -10.23 -12.21
N SER A 57 7.50 -11.48 -12.44
CA SER A 57 7.35 -12.11 -13.76
C SER A 57 5.91 -12.49 -14.09
N GLU A 58 5.12 -12.89 -13.11
CA GLU A 58 3.70 -13.26 -13.33
C GLU A 58 2.73 -12.07 -13.30
N ARG A 59 3.06 -11.01 -12.55
CA ARG A 59 2.15 -9.86 -12.34
C ARG A 59 2.52 -8.60 -13.11
N TYR A 60 3.76 -8.50 -13.56
CA TYR A 60 4.26 -7.31 -14.25
C TYR A 60 5.13 -7.74 -15.43
N ASP A 61 4.71 -7.39 -16.63
CA ASP A 61 5.53 -7.50 -17.84
C ASP A 61 6.86 -6.77 -17.64
N GLU A 62 7.86 -7.02 -18.52
CA GLU A 62 9.25 -6.47 -18.51
C GLU A 62 9.36 -4.92 -18.48
N GLY A 63 8.36 -4.24 -17.94
CA GLY A 63 8.25 -2.78 -17.98
C GLY A 63 7.79 -2.28 -19.36
N LEU A 64 6.94 -1.28 -19.35
CA LEU A 64 6.35 -0.75 -20.59
C LEU A 64 7.34 0.17 -21.31
N ASP A 65 7.43 0.08 -22.64
CA ASP A 65 8.17 1.08 -23.42
C ASP A 65 7.61 2.49 -23.14
N PRO A 66 8.43 3.44 -22.64
CA PRO A 66 8.00 4.80 -22.32
C PRO A 66 7.34 5.55 -23.49
N ASN A 67 7.60 5.14 -24.73
CA ASN A 67 7.03 5.73 -25.93
C ASN A 67 5.72 5.05 -26.37
N SER A 68 5.30 3.96 -25.70
CA SER A 68 4.12 3.19 -26.09
C SER A 68 2.80 3.83 -25.62
N ALA A 69 1.72 3.47 -26.31
CA ALA A 69 0.35 3.84 -25.90
C ALA A 69 -0.04 3.18 -24.56
N GLU A 70 0.46 1.99 -24.30
CA GLU A 70 0.29 1.22 -23.06
C GLU A 70 0.90 1.97 -21.88
N PHE A 71 2.12 2.48 -22.01
CA PHE A 71 2.75 3.31 -21.00
C PHE A 71 1.91 4.56 -20.69
N GLN A 72 1.45 5.26 -21.72
CA GLN A 72 0.58 6.42 -21.54
C GLN A 72 -0.76 6.05 -20.86
N LYS A 73 -1.31 4.89 -21.18
CA LYS A 73 -2.50 4.35 -20.52
C LYS A 73 -2.20 4.05 -19.05
N ARG A 74 -1.04 3.46 -18.76
CA ARG A 74 -0.59 3.18 -17.38
C ARG A 74 -0.45 4.46 -16.57
N LEU A 75 0.21 5.49 -17.09
CA LEU A 75 0.32 6.79 -16.41
C LEU A 75 -1.05 7.44 -16.17
N ARG A 76 -1.98 7.32 -17.13
CA ARG A 76 -3.35 7.79 -16.92
C ARG A 76 -4.06 7.07 -15.79
N SER A 77 -3.77 5.79 -15.58
CA SER A 77 -4.35 5.05 -14.45
C SER A 77 -3.84 5.54 -13.08
N GLU A 78 -2.62 6.08 -13.01
CA GLU A 78 -2.05 6.65 -11.77
C GLU A 78 -2.61 8.05 -11.42
N LYS A 79 -3.26 8.74 -12.35
CA LYS A 79 -3.78 10.10 -12.12
C LYS A 79 -4.70 10.21 -10.91
N HIS A 80 -5.39 9.14 -10.51
CA HIS A 80 -6.26 9.17 -9.34
C HIS A 80 -5.47 9.26 -8.03
N ARG A 81 -4.27 8.64 -7.95
CA ARG A 81 -3.31 8.73 -6.83
C ARG A 81 -2.69 10.11 -6.79
N VAL A 82 -2.22 10.60 -7.94
CA VAL A 82 -1.65 11.97 -8.04
C VAL A 82 -2.68 13.02 -7.62
N ARG A 83 -3.94 12.93 -8.08
CA ARG A 83 -5.00 13.85 -7.63
C ARG A 83 -5.29 13.74 -6.14
N PHE A 84 -5.08 12.57 -5.53
CA PHE A 84 -5.29 12.37 -4.11
C PHE A 84 -4.25 13.10 -3.28
N ILE A 85 -2.97 13.01 -3.64
CA ILE A 85 -1.88 13.74 -2.96
C ILE A 85 -1.96 15.25 -3.21
N ARG A 86 -2.31 15.69 -4.44
CA ARG A 86 -2.45 17.11 -4.78
C ARG A 86 -3.55 17.86 -3.99
N LYS A 87 -4.46 17.14 -3.36
CA LYS A 87 -5.46 17.74 -2.47
C LYS A 87 -4.88 18.22 -1.14
N VAL A 88 -3.67 17.81 -0.81
CA VAL A 88 -3.00 18.13 0.47
C VAL A 88 -1.65 18.82 0.29
N LYS A 89 -0.92 18.48 -0.78
CA LYS A 89 0.32 19.12 -1.21
C LYS A 89 0.29 19.27 -2.74
N LYS A 90 0.59 20.45 -3.27
CA LYS A 90 0.51 20.74 -4.71
C LYS A 90 1.84 20.51 -5.43
N GLU A 91 2.95 20.56 -4.70
CA GLU A 91 4.34 20.45 -5.14
C GLU A 91 5.22 19.92 -4.01
N GLY A 92 6.47 19.66 -4.27
CA GLY A 92 7.49 19.24 -3.31
C GLY A 92 8.12 17.90 -3.64
N GLN A 93 8.95 17.42 -2.69
CA GLN A 93 9.71 16.18 -2.77
C GLN A 93 8.82 14.98 -2.41
N VAL A 94 8.65 14.06 -3.35
CA VAL A 94 7.90 12.80 -3.17
C VAL A 94 8.87 11.62 -3.05
N LEU A 95 8.75 10.83 -2.00
CA LEU A 95 9.34 9.51 -1.89
C LEU A 95 8.23 8.47 -1.98
N ASP A 96 8.36 7.50 -2.88
CA ASP A 96 7.47 6.33 -2.94
C ASP A 96 8.20 5.08 -2.45
N ILE A 97 7.72 4.48 -1.35
CA ILE A 97 8.29 3.27 -0.77
C ILE A 97 7.54 2.07 -1.33
N GLY A 98 8.26 1.16 -1.99
CA GLY A 98 7.68 0.10 -2.82
C GLY A 98 7.22 0.65 -4.16
N CYS A 99 8.06 1.43 -4.83
CA CYS A 99 7.68 2.16 -6.04
C CYS A 99 7.55 1.29 -7.30
N GLY A 100 8.02 0.03 -7.26
CA GLY A 100 8.06 -0.86 -8.42
C GLY A 100 8.72 -0.19 -9.63
N TYR A 101 8.11 -0.31 -10.79
CA TYR A 101 8.59 0.32 -12.03
C TYR A 101 8.51 1.85 -12.07
N GLY A 102 8.08 2.51 -11.01
CA GLY A 102 8.06 3.97 -10.91
C GLY A 102 6.96 4.67 -11.72
N TYR A 103 5.92 3.97 -12.19
CA TYR A 103 4.85 4.60 -12.98
C TYR A 103 4.10 5.69 -12.23
N PHE A 104 3.85 5.50 -10.93
CA PHE A 104 3.26 6.55 -10.09
C PHE A 104 4.18 7.75 -9.97
N LEU A 105 5.48 7.52 -9.76
CA LEU A 105 6.48 8.58 -9.69
C LEU A 105 6.61 9.34 -11.02
N ALA A 106 6.59 8.63 -12.17
CA ALA A 106 6.54 9.26 -13.48
C ALA A 106 5.29 10.16 -13.66
N ALA A 107 4.13 9.69 -13.18
CA ALA A 107 2.91 10.48 -13.22
C ALA A 107 3.00 11.71 -12.29
N CYS A 108 3.64 11.60 -11.12
CA CYS A 108 3.90 12.72 -10.21
C CYS A 108 4.85 13.75 -10.83
N ARG A 109 5.93 13.30 -11.45
CA ARG A 109 6.90 14.17 -12.14
C ARG A 109 6.25 14.97 -13.27
N ASN A 110 5.35 14.35 -14.04
CA ASN A 110 4.59 15.04 -15.09
C ASN A 110 3.64 16.12 -14.54
N GLU A 111 3.33 16.09 -13.25
CA GLU A 111 2.51 17.08 -12.55
C GLU A 111 3.35 18.05 -11.70
N GLY A 112 4.70 18.07 -11.88
CA GLY A 112 5.61 19.04 -11.30
C GLY A 112 6.20 18.68 -9.94
N PHE A 113 6.06 17.44 -9.48
CA PHE A 113 6.73 16.98 -8.26
C PHE A 113 8.18 16.56 -8.53
N GLU A 114 9.05 16.78 -7.57
CA GLU A 114 10.35 16.13 -7.51
C GLU A 114 10.17 14.73 -6.91
N VAL A 115 10.71 13.69 -7.58
CA VAL A 115 10.35 12.31 -7.25
C VAL A 115 11.57 11.45 -6.99
N SER A 116 11.44 10.54 -6.05
CA SER A 116 12.39 9.45 -5.80
C SER A 116 11.66 8.22 -5.25
N GLY A 117 12.30 7.06 -5.35
CA GLY A 117 11.72 5.81 -4.90
C GLY A 117 12.66 4.93 -4.11
N VAL A 118 12.08 3.94 -3.44
CA VAL A 118 12.75 2.78 -2.83
C VAL A 118 12.00 1.53 -3.26
N ASP A 119 12.72 0.52 -3.73
CA ASP A 119 12.16 -0.80 -4.03
C ASP A 119 13.17 -1.92 -3.77
N VAL A 120 12.69 -3.13 -3.52
CA VAL A 120 13.54 -4.32 -3.32
C VAL A 120 13.79 -5.09 -4.62
N SER A 121 13.04 -4.80 -5.67
CA SER A 121 13.17 -5.44 -6.97
C SER A 121 14.27 -4.79 -7.80
N ASP A 122 15.30 -5.55 -8.13
CA ASP A 122 16.39 -5.09 -8.98
C ASP A 122 15.87 -4.69 -10.38
N TRP A 123 15.08 -5.53 -11.00
CA TRP A 123 14.47 -5.29 -12.32
C TRP A 123 13.64 -4.01 -12.38
N ALA A 124 12.74 -3.85 -11.39
CA ALA A 124 11.87 -2.69 -11.34
C ALA A 124 12.68 -1.41 -11.09
N THR A 125 13.67 -1.47 -10.21
CA THR A 125 14.58 -0.36 -9.89
C THR A 125 15.42 0.02 -11.12
N GLN A 126 16.00 -0.95 -11.80
CA GLN A 126 16.78 -0.71 -13.01
C GLN A 126 15.93 -0.06 -14.10
N TYR A 127 14.73 -0.57 -14.35
CA TYR A 127 13.80 0.05 -15.31
C TYR A 127 13.47 1.50 -14.93
N ALA A 128 13.16 1.78 -13.67
CA ALA A 128 12.82 3.13 -13.23
C ALA A 128 14.00 4.11 -13.44
N ILE A 129 15.23 3.67 -13.18
CA ILE A 129 16.44 4.47 -13.35
C ILE A 129 16.75 4.65 -14.84
N GLU A 130 16.88 3.55 -15.59
CA GLU A 130 17.42 3.58 -16.96
C GLU A 130 16.40 4.02 -18.00
N ARG A 131 15.13 3.61 -17.84
CA ARG A 131 14.08 3.88 -18.83
C ARG A 131 13.26 5.12 -18.49
N LEU A 132 13.05 5.42 -17.20
CA LEU A 132 12.26 6.58 -16.78
C LEU A 132 13.13 7.74 -16.25
N GLY A 133 14.42 7.53 -15.97
CA GLY A 133 15.28 8.54 -15.37
C GLY A 133 14.80 8.99 -13.99
N ILE A 134 14.23 8.06 -13.20
CA ILE A 134 13.73 8.33 -11.85
C ILE A 134 14.77 7.79 -10.85
N PRO A 135 15.26 8.60 -9.90
CA PRO A 135 16.17 8.11 -8.87
C PRO A 135 15.45 7.14 -7.94
N VAL A 136 15.84 5.88 -7.96
CA VAL A 136 15.35 4.81 -7.09
C VAL A 136 16.52 4.18 -6.35
N ARG A 137 16.36 3.89 -5.07
CA ARG A 137 17.32 3.13 -4.28
C ARG A 137 16.84 1.70 -4.14
N LEU A 138 17.69 0.77 -4.58
CA LEU A 138 17.47 -0.67 -4.40
C LEU A 138 17.74 -1.06 -2.94
N GLY A 139 16.79 -1.72 -2.31
CA GLY A 139 16.95 -2.29 -0.97
C GLY A 139 15.71 -2.18 -0.09
N LYS A 140 15.79 -2.79 1.09
CA LYS A 140 14.73 -2.72 2.10
C LYS A 140 14.74 -1.34 2.77
N VAL A 141 13.59 -0.76 3.00
CA VAL A 141 13.47 0.59 3.58
C VAL A 141 14.17 0.72 4.94
N GLY A 142 14.25 -0.35 5.72
CA GLY A 142 14.93 -0.36 7.03
C GLY A 142 16.45 -0.39 6.95
N ASP A 143 17.02 -0.83 5.83
CA ASP A 143 18.47 -0.99 5.64
C ASP A 143 19.09 0.23 4.94
N LEU A 144 18.26 1.13 4.40
CA LEU A 144 18.73 2.27 3.63
C LEU A 144 18.88 3.52 4.49
N THR A 145 19.97 4.24 4.28
CA THR A 145 20.15 5.59 4.83
C THR A 145 19.43 6.59 3.93
N LEU A 146 18.29 7.08 4.36
CA LEU A 146 17.49 8.10 3.67
C LEU A 146 17.70 9.47 4.34
N PRO A 147 17.56 10.58 3.59
CA PRO A 147 17.74 11.93 4.15
C PRO A 147 16.64 12.24 5.16
N SER A 148 17.05 12.77 6.34
CA SER A 148 16.13 13.16 7.41
C SER A 148 15.40 14.46 7.07
N HIS A 149 14.14 14.59 7.48
CA HIS A 149 13.29 15.80 7.32
C HIS A 149 13.34 16.40 5.90
N HIS A 150 13.33 15.54 4.90
CA HIS A 150 13.57 15.93 3.51
C HIS A 150 12.30 15.92 2.65
N PHE A 151 11.42 14.94 2.85
CA PHE A 151 10.30 14.73 1.97
C PHE A 151 9.04 15.48 2.41
N ASP A 152 8.39 16.12 1.45
CA ASP A 152 7.07 16.76 1.63
C ASP A 152 5.95 15.73 1.64
N ILE A 153 6.15 14.63 0.87
CA ILE A 153 5.19 13.55 0.72
C ILE A 153 5.97 12.24 0.73
N ILE A 154 5.55 11.30 1.58
CA ILE A 154 5.99 9.90 1.50
C ILE A 154 4.76 9.07 1.18
N THR A 155 4.87 8.18 0.20
CA THR A 155 3.78 7.29 -0.23
C THR A 155 4.13 5.82 -0.02
N MET A 156 3.13 5.02 0.30
CA MET A 156 3.16 3.57 0.43
C MET A 156 1.90 3.00 -0.23
N TRP A 157 1.95 2.72 -1.53
CA TRP A 157 0.83 2.15 -2.27
C TRP A 157 0.93 0.63 -2.31
N HIS A 158 0.12 -0.06 -1.51
CA HIS A 158 0.20 -1.52 -1.36
C HIS A 158 1.60 -2.00 -0.95
N PHE A 159 2.14 -1.38 0.09
CA PHE A 159 3.44 -1.71 0.65
C PHE A 159 3.36 -2.21 2.09
N LEU A 160 2.57 -1.55 2.95
CA LEU A 160 2.61 -1.79 4.39
C LEU A 160 2.15 -3.21 4.77
N GLU A 161 1.22 -3.77 4.03
CA GLU A 161 0.75 -5.16 4.18
C GLU A 161 1.81 -6.22 3.87
N HIS A 162 2.78 -5.87 3.02
CA HIS A 162 3.90 -6.73 2.64
C HIS A 162 5.11 -6.58 3.56
N SER A 163 5.16 -5.54 4.39
CA SER A 163 6.33 -5.27 5.24
C SER A 163 6.48 -6.32 6.34
N PRO A 164 7.60 -7.04 6.45
CA PRO A 164 7.85 -7.94 7.57
C PRO A 164 7.84 -7.23 8.91
N ASP A 165 8.37 -5.99 8.94
CA ASP A 165 8.33 -5.10 10.10
C ASP A 165 7.72 -3.73 9.73
N PRO A 166 6.40 -3.58 9.83
CA PRO A 166 5.73 -2.32 9.53
C PRO A 166 5.99 -1.23 10.59
N HIS A 167 6.50 -1.58 11.78
CA HIS A 167 6.93 -0.61 12.77
C HIS A 167 8.20 0.11 12.33
N LEU A 168 9.20 -0.65 11.87
CA LEU A 168 10.44 -0.10 11.32
C LEU A 168 10.17 0.79 10.12
N ALA A 169 9.29 0.33 9.20
CA ALA A 169 8.91 1.14 8.04
C ALA A 169 8.36 2.51 8.44
N LEU A 170 7.44 2.58 9.43
CA LEU A 170 6.90 3.85 9.90
C LEU A 170 7.90 4.68 10.71
N GLN A 171 8.89 4.08 11.38
CA GLN A 171 9.99 4.81 12.04
C GLN A 171 10.86 5.52 11.00
N VAL A 172 11.23 4.83 9.91
CA VAL A 172 11.97 5.43 8.80
C VAL A 172 11.19 6.56 8.15
N VAL A 173 9.90 6.36 7.87
CA VAL A 173 9.03 7.43 7.35
C VAL A 173 9.05 8.65 8.27
N LYS A 174 8.91 8.44 9.57
CA LYS A 174 8.89 9.52 10.55
C LYS A 174 10.17 10.32 10.55
N SER A 175 11.34 9.70 10.39
CA SER A 175 12.64 10.38 10.35
C SER A 175 12.86 11.16 9.06
N CYS A 176 12.30 10.66 7.93
CA CYS A 176 12.52 11.26 6.61
C CYS A 176 11.51 12.35 6.25
N LEU A 177 10.34 12.35 6.89
CA LEU A 177 9.25 13.27 6.60
C LEU A 177 9.54 14.66 7.19
N LYS A 178 9.30 15.73 6.42
CA LYS A 178 9.33 17.11 6.94
C LYS A 178 8.26 17.30 8.02
N ASP A 179 8.42 18.28 8.88
CA ASP A 179 7.50 18.60 9.99
C ASP A 179 6.05 18.89 9.53
N ASP A 180 5.90 19.46 8.36
CA ASP A 180 4.60 19.72 7.70
C ASP A 180 4.31 18.73 6.56
N GLY A 181 5.14 17.70 6.43
CA GLY A 181 5.01 16.65 5.44
C GLY A 181 3.79 15.76 5.67
N VAL A 182 3.43 14.99 4.67
CA VAL A 182 2.32 14.04 4.71
C VAL A 182 2.75 12.64 4.31
N LEU A 183 2.25 11.66 5.05
CA LEU A 183 2.32 10.25 4.73
C LEU A 183 1.03 9.84 4.05
N VAL A 184 1.13 9.13 2.92
CA VAL A 184 -0.02 8.56 2.21
C VAL A 184 0.13 7.05 2.15
N ILE A 185 -0.86 6.33 2.62
CA ILE A 185 -0.87 4.86 2.62
C ILE A 185 -2.14 4.36 1.95
N ASP A 186 -2.02 3.35 1.11
CA ASP A 186 -3.13 2.57 0.56
C ASP A 186 -2.89 1.09 0.88
N VAL A 187 -3.85 0.44 1.53
CA VAL A 187 -3.80 -0.98 1.86
C VAL A 187 -5.14 -1.66 1.57
N PRO A 188 -5.16 -2.95 1.22
CA PRO A 188 -6.38 -3.73 1.13
C PRO A 188 -7.11 -3.77 2.47
N THR A 189 -8.45 -3.78 2.43
CA THR A 189 -9.27 -3.85 3.64
C THR A 189 -10.23 -5.03 3.60
N TYR A 190 -10.01 -6.01 4.48
CA TYR A 190 -10.84 -7.23 4.51
C TYR A 190 -12.26 -6.99 5.08
N LYS A 191 -12.55 -5.79 5.57
CA LYS A 191 -13.90 -5.34 5.94
C LYS A 191 -14.60 -4.55 4.84
N GLY A 192 -13.96 -4.36 3.69
CA GLY A 192 -14.58 -3.78 2.51
C GLY A 192 -15.67 -4.67 1.91
N THR A 193 -16.61 -4.08 1.18
CA THR A 193 -17.71 -4.81 0.54
C THR A 193 -17.21 -5.86 -0.44
N ASP A 194 -16.13 -5.57 -1.17
CA ASP A 194 -15.55 -6.54 -2.12
C ASP A 194 -15.03 -7.76 -1.37
N ALA A 195 -14.24 -7.58 -0.32
CA ALA A 195 -13.74 -8.67 0.52
C ALA A 195 -14.87 -9.50 1.14
N GLN A 196 -15.90 -8.83 1.68
CA GLN A 196 -17.04 -9.51 2.33
C GLN A 196 -17.90 -10.30 1.33
N ARG A 197 -17.95 -9.89 0.07
CA ARG A 197 -18.75 -10.57 -0.96
C ARG A 197 -18.00 -11.67 -1.68
N MET A 198 -16.70 -11.46 -1.93
CA MET A 198 -15.86 -12.43 -2.62
C MET A 198 -15.27 -13.47 -1.66
N TRP A 199 -15.05 -13.09 -0.43
CA TRP A 199 -14.45 -13.83 0.67
C TRP A 199 -13.25 -14.69 0.22
N GLN A 200 -13.42 -16.00 -0.04
CA GLN A 200 -12.32 -16.87 -0.46
C GLN A 200 -11.64 -16.38 -1.75
N GLU A 201 -12.41 -15.83 -2.68
CA GLU A 201 -11.94 -15.38 -3.99
C GLU A 201 -11.36 -13.97 -3.97
N TRP A 202 -11.41 -13.30 -2.81
CA TRP A 202 -10.88 -11.94 -2.72
C TRP A 202 -9.36 -11.94 -2.86
N ASP A 203 -8.86 -11.23 -3.88
CA ASP A 203 -7.45 -11.11 -4.21
C ASP A 203 -6.64 -10.34 -3.17
N GLY A 204 -7.28 -9.54 -2.33
CA GLY A 204 -6.63 -8.84 -1.22
C GLY A 204 -6.11 -9.75 -0.09
N TRP A 205 -6.45 -11.04 -0.09
CA TRP A 205 -5.75 -12.00 0.79
C TRP A 205 -4.31 -12.20 0.37
N SER A 206 -4.02 -12.29 -0.92
CA SER A 206 -2.70 -12.34 -1.56
C SER A 206 -1.65 -13.12 -0.76
N VAL A 207 -1.98 -14.38 -0.41
CA VAL A 207 -1.05 -15.25 0.30
C VAL A 207 0.00 -15.83 -0.64
N PRO A 208 1.26 -15.98 -0.23
CA PRO A 208 1.81 -15.65 1.09
C PRO A 208 2.38 -14.23 1.22
N TYR A 209 2.08 -13.34 0.29
CA TYR A 209 2.74 -12.02 0.16
C TYR A 209 2.23 -10.98 1.17
N HIS A 210 0.94 -11.05 1.58
CA HIS A 210 0.37 -10.14 2.56
C HIS A 210 0.53 -10.71 3.97
N PHE A 211 1.45 -10.14 4.74
CA PHE A 211 1.67 -10.51 6.14
C PHE A 211 0.61 -9.91 7.07
N TRP A 212 0.09 -8.74 6.72
CA TRP A 212 -0.84 -7.98 7.53
C TRP A 212 -2.13 -7.67 6.77
N HIS A 213 -3.26 -7.87 7.43
CA HIS A 213 -4.57 -7.59 6.87
C HIS A 213 -5.26 -6.53 7.69
N PHE A 214 -5.33 -5.35 7.12
CA PHE A 214 -5.88 -4.18 7.81
C PHE A 214 -7.39 -4.05 7.64
N THR A 215 -8.00 -3.32 8.57
CA THR A 215 -9.28 -2.64 8.42
C THR A 215 -9.03 -1.15 8.54
N SER A 216 -9.96 -0.29 8.13
CA SER A 216 -9.83 1.17 8.31
C SER A 216 -9.50 1.52 9.76
N ARG A 217 -10.18 0.87 10.72
CA ARG A 217 -9.96 1.07 12.15
C ARG A 217 -8.56 0.66 12.60
N THR A 218 -8.07 -0.50 12.16
CA THR A 218 -6.75 -0.98 12.59
C THR A 218 -5.63 -0.19 11.95
N LEU A 219 -5.79 0.27 10.70
CA LEU A 219 -4.83 1.15 10.04
C LEU A 219 -4.71 2.49 10.78
N VAL A 220 -5.83 3.17 11.06
CA VAL A 220 -5.82 4.44 11.80
C VAL A 220 -5.17 4.28 13.17
N ARG A 221 -5.50 3.21 13.91
CA ARG A 221 -4.88 2.94 15.22
C ARG A 221 -3.39 2.62 15.11
N PHE A 222 -2.97 1.91 14.06
CA PHE A 222 -1.57 1.59 13.84
C PHE A 222 -0.76 2.86 13.53
N LEU A 223 -1.28 3.74 12.69
CA LEU A 223 -0.68 5.04 12.42
C LEU A 223 -0.61 5.92 13.68
N GLY A 224 -1.69 5.97 14.47
CA GLY A 224 -1.72 6.70 15.74
C GLY A 224 -0.67 6.21 16.75
N LYS A 225 -0.42 4.89 16.82
CA LYS A 225 0.65 4.30 17.66
C LYS A 225 2.04 4.83 17.29
N HIS A 226 2.23 5.24 16.02
CA HIS A 226 3.49 5.81 15.52
C HIS A 226 3.52 7.35 15.52
N GLY A 227 2.51 8.00 16.10
CA GLY A 227 2.45 9.46 16.17
C GLY A 227 1.96 10.11 14.88
N PHE A 228 1.17 9.39 14.08
CA PHE A 228 0.51 9.94 12.90
C PHE A 228 -0.99 10.12 13.13
N SER A 229 -1.50 11.30 12.81
CA SER A 229 -2.93 11.60 12.81
C SER A 229 -3.47 11.58 11.38
N VAL A 230 -4.48 10.76 11.12
CA VAL A 230 -5.15 10.69 9.81
C VAL A 230 -5.98 11.95 9.60
N ILE A 231 -5.68 12.70 8.54
CA ILE A 231 -6.36 13.96 8.18
C ILE A 231 -7.33 13.80 7.01
N LYS A 232 -7.20 12.72 6.26
CA LYS A 232 -8.06 12.41 5.12
C LYS A 232 -8.09 10.91 4.88
N SER A 233 -9.26 10.39 4.52
CA SER A 233 -9.41 9.02 4.03
C SER A 233 -10.17 8.99 2.72
N LYS A 234 -9.99 7.92 1.96
CA LYS A 234 -10.71 7.64 0.73
C LYS A 234 -10.91 6.14 0.61
N ASP A 235 -12.14 5.71 0.72
CA ASP A 235 -12.53 4.37 0.31
C ASP A 235 -12.66 4.33 -1.23
N TYR A 236 -12.11 3.29 -1.83
CA TYR A 236 -12.38 3.04 -3.23
C TYR A 236 -13.79 2.45 -3.37
N HIS A 237 -14.43 2.71 -4.50
CA HIS A 237 -15.75 2.16 -4.76
C HIS A 237 -15.68 0.67 -5.07
N SER A 238 -16.70 -0.08 -4.68
CA SER A 238 -16.76 -1.52 -4.90
C SER A 238 -16.77 -1.87 -6.39
N SER A 239 -15.79 -2.68 -6.81
CA SER A 239 -15.71 -3.23 -8.17
C SER A 239 -16.79 -4.28 -8.39
N VAL A 240 -17.05 -5.10 -7.41
CA VAL A 240 -18.09 -6.15 -7.44
C VAL A 240 -19.48 -5.55 -7.61
N ILE A 241 -19.79 -4.49 -6.87
CA ILE A 241 -21.06 -3.78 -7.01
C ILE A 241 -21.17 -3.09 -8.37
N LYS A 242 -20.10 -2.44 -8.82
CA LYS A 242 -20.06 -1.80 -10.14
C LYS A 242 -20.32 -2.79 -11.25
N GLU A 243 -19.69 -3.96 -11.22
CA GLU A 243 -19.86 -5.01 -12.21
C GLU A 243 -21.28 -5.58 -12.18
N LYS A 244 -21.79 -5.93 -10.99
CA LYS A 244 -23.15 -6.44 -10.81
C LYS A 244 -24.21 -5.54 -11.45
N TRP A 245 -24.18 -4.24 -11.14
CA TRP A 245 -25.14 -3.28 -11.67
C TRP A 245 -24.85 -2.87 -13.12
N GLY A 246 -23.59 -2.98 -13.56
CA GLY A 246 -23.19 -2.74 -14.95
C GLY A 246 -23.71 -3.78 -15.93
N ARG A 247 -24.08 -4.98 -15.47
CA ARG A 247 -24.70 -6.05 -16.27
C ARG A 247 -26.17 -5.78 -16.58
N ILE A 248 -26.82 -4.91 -15.81
CA ILE A 248 -28.23 -4.54 -16.01
C ILE A 248 -28.28 -3.32 -16.92
N VAL A 249 -28.78 -3.47 -18.14
CA VAL A 249 -28.72 -2.44 -19.20
C VAL A 249 -29.26 -1.08 -18.72
N ILE A 250 -30.42 -1.05 -18.05
CA ILE A 250 -31.07 0.19 -17.57
C ILE A 250 -30.22 0.86 -16.44
N LEU A 251 -29.49 0.08 -15.65
CA LEU A 251 -28.71 0.58 -14.49
C LEU A 251 -27.23 0.82 -14.82
N LYS A 252 -26.77 0.37 -15.99
CA LYS A 252 -25.36 0.52 -16.42
C LYS A 252 -24.83 1.96 -16.31
N PRO A 253 -25.57 3.02 -16.69
CA PRO A 253 -25.11 4.39 -16.53
C PRO A 253 -24.91 4.80 -15.06
N PHE A 254 -25.67 4.20 -14.15
CA PHE A 254 -25.67 4.51 -12.72
C PHE A 254 -24.77 3.56 -11.90
N ALA A 255 -24.27 2.48 -12.50
CA ALA A 255 -23.52 1.44 -11.80
C ALA A 255 -22.34 1.97 -10.99
N ARG A 256 -21.59 2.95 -11.55
CA ARG A 256 -20.48 3.61 -10.84
C ARG A 256 -20.94 4.48 -9.66
N LEU A 257 -22.07 5.14 -9.80
CA LEU A 257 -22.64 5.97 -8.73
C LEU A 257 -23.10 5.08 -7.57
N ILE A 258 -23.82 4.02 -7.88
CA ILE A 258 -24.26 3.02 -6.90
C ILE A 258 -23.04 2.39 -6.21
N ALA A 259 -22.01 2.00 -6.96
CA ALA A 259 -20.79 1.39 -6.40
C ALA A 259 -20.04 2.29 -5.42
N LYS A 260 -20.13 3.62 -5.56
CA LYS A 260 -19.52 4.58 -4.62
C LYS A 260 -20.16 4.58 -3.23
N MET A 261 -21.34 4.00 -3.07
CA MET A 261 -21.98 3.84 -1.77
C MET A 261 -21.43 2.64 -0.98
N TYR A 262 -20.55 1.87 -1.59
CA TYR A 262 -19.97 0.66 -1.03
C TYR A 262 -18.46 0.76 -1.06
N SER A 263 -17.79 0.43 0.06
CA SER A 263 -16.34 0.34 0.14
C SER A 263 -15.82 -0.78 -0.78
N GLY A 264 -14.73 -0.50 -1.49
CA GLY A 264 -14.14 -1.46 -2.43
C GLY A 264 -13.04 -2.30 -1.79
N HIS A 265 -12.02 -2.55 -2.63
CA HIS A 265 -10.90 -3.42 -2.31
C HIS A 265 -9.98 -2.84 -1.22
N SER A 266 -9.70 -1.54 -1.28
CA SER A 266 -8.70 -0.90 -0.42
C SER A 266 -9.15 0.45 0.15
N ILE A 267 -8.38 0.93 1.11
CA ILE A 267 -8.52 2.26 1.71
C ILE A 267 -7.22 3.04 1.57
N ALA A 268 -7.29 4.26 1.06
CA ALA A 268 -6.19 5.21 1.09
C ALA A 268 -6.40 6.26 2.19
N VAL A 269 -5.33 6.54 2.93
CA VAL A 269 -5.33 7.57 3.98
C VAL A 269 -4.19 8.55 3.77
N VAL A 270 -4.41 9.80 4.17
CA VAL A 270 -3.36 10.80 4.36
C VAL A 270 -3.21 11.07 5.84
N ALA A 271 -1.99 11.02 6.33
CA ALA A 271 -1.67 11.27 7.73
C ALA A 271 -0.57 12.33 7.86
N ARG A 272 -0.54 13.02 8.99
CA ARG A 272 0.53 13.95 9.39
C ARG A 272 1.11 13.53 10.72
N LEU A 273 2.34 13.93 10.97
CA LEU A 273 2.93 13.82 12.30
C LEU A 273 2.10 14.62 13.31
N ASP A 274 1.75 13.99 14.39
CA ASP A 274 1.03 14.63 15.50
C ASP A 274 2.00 15.52 16.26
N LYS A 275 1.78 16.84 16.20
CA LYS A 275 2.64 17.84 16.86
C LYS A 275 2.55 17.77 18.38
N SER A 276 1.47 17.20 18.93
CA SER A 276 1.30 17.06 20.38
C SER A 276 2.25 16.03 21.00
N MET A 277 2.80 15.11 20.20
CA MET A 277 3.74 14.07 20.65
C MET A 277 5.24 14.49 20.56
N LYS A 278 5.54 15.73 20.13
CA LYS A 278 6.91 16.27 20.08
C LYS A 278 7.41 16.85 21.41
N SER A 279 6.59 16.87 22.46
CA SER A 279 6.89 17.54 23.75
C SER A 279 7.19 16.59 24.91
N HIS A 280 7.83 15.44 24.64
CA HIS A 280 8.35 14.58 25.73
C HIS A 280 9.68 13.97 25.38
#